data_10dca6fe028e13abf50126956e8bf648
#
_entry.id   10dca6fe028e13abf50126956e8bf648
#
_cell.length_a   1.000
_cell.length_b   1.000
_cell.length_c   1.000
_cell.angle_alpha   90.00
_cell.angle_beta   90.00
_cell.angle_gamma   90.00
#
_symmetry.space_group_name_H-M   'P 1'
#
loop_
_entity.id
_entity.type
_entity.pdbx_description
1 polymer ?
#
loop_
_entity_poly.entity_id
_entity_poly.type
_entity_poly.pdbx_seq_one_letter_code
_entity_poly.pdbx_strand_id
1 'polypeptide(L)' 'MKKENLEFLSLEVRKSNDEAIRLYEKSGFKCVGERKDFYRNPKENALIMTMYFK' A
#
# COMPACT_ATOMS: atom_id res chain seq x y z
N MET A 1 -10.61 10.38 18.47
CA MET A 1 -10.04 10.12 18.49
C MET A 1 -9.36 9.89 18.51
N LYS A 2 -9.11 9.98 18.46
CA LYS A 2 -8.31 9.91 18.47
C LYS A 2 -7.52 9.36 18.32
N LYS A 3 -6.98 9.25 18.04
CA LYS A 3 -6.14 8.85 17.85
C LYS A 3 -5.26 8.79 17.81
N GLU A 4 -5.11 8.98 17.74
CA GLU A 4 -4.20 9.02 17.81
C GLU A 4 -2.89 8.56 17.75
N ASN A 5 -2.38 8.09 17.88
CA ASN A 5 -1.12 7.43 17.90
C ASN A 5 -0.99 6.46 16.78
N LEU A 6 -0.96 6.94 15.63
CA LEU A 6 -0.73 6.14 14.45
C LEU A 6 0.72 5.77 14.40
N GLU A 7 1.01 4.49 14.37
CA GLU A 7 2.38 4.04 14.26
C GLU A 7 2.68 3.55 12.85
N PHE A 8 1.71 3.51 11.99
CA PHE A 8 1.96 3.11 10.61
C PHE A 8 0.85 3.63 9.72
N LEU A 9 1.13 3.66 8.44
CA LEU A 9 0.18 4.07 7.44
C LEU A 9 0.17 3.01 6.35
N SER A 10 -1.00 2.54 6.00
CA SER A 10 -1.15 1.49 5.00
C SER A 10 -1.97 1.97 3.83
N LEU A 11 -1.62 1.50 2.65
CA LEU A 11 -2.42 1.79 1.48
C LEU A 11 -2.34 0.63 0.50
N GLU A 12 -3.24 0.63 -0.48
CA GLU A 12 -3.24 -0.39 -1.52
C GLU A 12 -2.91 0.24 -2.85
N VAL A 13 -2.12 -0.44 -3.65
CA VAL A 13 -1.84 0.00 -5.02
C VAL A 13 -2.05 -1.17 -5.96
N ARG A 14 -2.37 -0.88 -7.21
CA ARG A 14 -2.52 -1.93 -8.20
C ARG A 14 -1.17 -2.61 -8.40
N LYS A 15 -1.21 -3.91 -8.48
CA LYS A 15 0.01 -4.69 -8.62
C LYS A 15 0.80 -4.29 -9.86
N SER A 16 0.13 -3.91 -10.92
CA SER A 16 0.80 -3.55 -12.15
C SER A 16 1.24 -2.10 -12.21
N ASN A 17 0.92 -1.31 -11.19
CA ASN A 17 1.26 0.10 -11.19
C ASN A 17 2.67 0.31 -10.66
N ASP A 18 3.66 0.00 -11.52
CA ASP A 18 5.05 0.07 -11.11
C ASP A 18 5.47 1.47 -10.69
N GLU A 19 4.92 2.45 -11.34
CA GLU A 19 5.24 3.82 -11.04
C GLU A 19 4.87 4.19 -9.61
N ALA A 20 3.66 3.83 -9.23
CA ALA A 20 3.19 4.13 -7.89
C ALA A 20 3.97 3.33 -6.86
N ILE A 21 4.24 2.06 -7.17
CA ILE A 21 4.98 1.22 -6.25
C ILE A 21 6.35 1.81 -5.97
N ARG A 22 7.04 2.24 -7.03
CA ARG A 22 8.35 2.84 -6.87
C ARG A 22 8.29 4.12 -6.05
N LEU A 23 7.27 4.92 -6.33
CA LEU A 23 7.11 6.17 -5.63
C LEU A 23 6.95 5.93 -4.13
N TYR A 24 6.10 4.98 -3.77
CA TYR A 24 5.87 4.70 -2.36
C TYR A 24 7.08 4.07 -1.71
N GLU A 25 7.79 3.22 -2.43
CA GLU A 25 9.00 2.64 -1.88
C GLU A 25 10.03 3.72 -1.59
N LYS A 26 10.13 4.69 -2.48
CA LYS A 26 11.04 5.79 -2.25
C LYS A 26 10.65 6.62 -1.04
N SER A 27 9.36 6.67 -0.78
CA SER A 27 8.86 7.42 0.36
C SER A 27 8.98 6.67 1.68
N GLY A 28 9.37 5.43 1.63
CA GLY A 28 9.54 4.67 2.85
C GLY A 28 8.53 3.57 3.06
N PHE A 29 7.63 3.37 2.11
CA PHE A 29 6.65 2.30 2.22
C PHE A 29 7.28 0.98 1.82
N LYS A 30 6.78 -0.08 2.42
CA LYS A 30 7.22 -1.42 2.08
C LYS A 30 6.02 -2.29 1.79
N CYS A 31 6.19 -3.20 0.85
CA CYS A 31 5.12 -4.12 0.53
C CYS A 31 5.07 -5.21 1.58
N VAL A 32 3.95 -5.30 2.29
CA VAL A 32 3.82 -6.27 3.36
C VAL A 32 2.80 -7.35 3.05
N GLY A 33 2.12 -7.23 1.93
CA GLY A 33 1.13 -8.26 1.59
C GLY A 33 0.49 -7.95 0.26
N GLU A 34 -0.47 -8.78 -0.08
CA GLU A 34 -1.17 -8.66 -1.35
C GLU A 34 -2.62 -9.05 -1.14
N ARG A 35 -3.53 -8.28 -1.72
CA ARG A 35 -4.95 -8.58 -1.67
C ARG A 35 -5.37 -9.11 -3.01
N LYS A 36 -5.89 -10.31 -3.03
CA LYS A 36 -6.27 -10.92 -4.27
C LYS A 36 -7.56 -10.32 -4.80
N ASP A 37 -7.59 -10.05 -6.09
CA ASP A 37 -8.78 -9.57 -6.78
C ASP A 37 -9.38 -8.34 -6.13
N PHE A 38 -8.53 -7.45 -5.66
CA PHE A 38 -9.00 -6.25 -4.99
C PHE A 38 -9.63 -5.27 -5.96
N TYR A 39 -9.04 -5.12 -7.13
CA TYR A 39 -9.58 -4.26 -8.17
C TYR A 39 -10.39 -5.07 -9.15
N ARG A 40 -11.40 -4.45 -9.72
CA ARG A 40 -12.32 -5.19 -10.57
C ARG A 40 -12.28 -4.82 -12.03
N ASN A 41 -11.99 -3.61 -12.36
CA ASN A 41 -12.02 -3.17 -13.75
C ASN A 41 -10.73 -2.51 -14.15
N PRO A 42 -9.76 -3.23 -14.60
CA PRO A 42 -9.71 -4.68 -14.77
C PRO A 42 -9.42 -5.38 -13.45
N LYS A 43 -9.70 -6.65 -13.44
CA LYS A 43 -9.47 -7.46 -12.26
C LYS A 43 -7.97 -7.55 -11.98
N GLU A 44 -7.62 -7.24 -10.79
CA GLU A 44 -6.21 -7.18 -10.46
C GLU A 44 -6.00 -7.22 -8.96
N ASN A 45 -4.87 -7.77 -8.56
CA ASN A 45 -4.52 -7.80 -7.15
C ASN A 45 -3.98 -6.45 -6.71
N ALA A 46 -4.08 -6.19 -5.43
CA ALA A 46 -3.51 -4.98 -4.83
C ALA A 46 -2.32 -5.37 -3.98
N LEU A 47 -1.30 -4.53 -4.01
CA LEU A 47 -0.20 -4.68 -3.08
C LEU A 47 -0.47 -3.78 -1.88
N ILE A 48 -0.24 -4.32 -0.70
CA ILE A 48 -0.43 -3.56 0.52
C ILE A 48 0.90 -2.96 0.91
N MET A 49 0.96 -1.64 0.88
CA MET A 49 2.20 -0.92 1.20
C MET A 49 2.03 -0.23 2.53
N THR A 50 3.02 -0.35 3.38
CA THR A 50 2.95 0.19 4.73
C THR A 50 4.22 0.96 5.06
N MET A 51 4.04 2.07 5.73
CA MET A 51 5.15 2.84 6.25
C MET A 51 4.98 2.97 7.75
N TYR A 52 6.05 2.73 8.48
CA TYR A 52 6.03 2.79 9.94
C TYR A 52 6.65 4.09 10.41
N PHE A 53 6.02 4.73 11.37
CA PHE A 53 6.53 6.00 11.88
C PHE A 53 7.27 5.77 13.15
N LYS A 54 7.50 4.91 13.67
CA LYS A 54 8.20 4.82 14.84
C LYS A 54 7.32 4.73 16.03
#